data_02b09de727db8fc8dcb565f4e1781263
#
_entry.id   02b09de727db8fc8dcb565f4e1781263
#
_cell.length_a   1.000
_cell.length_b   1.000
_cell.length_c   1.000
_cell.angle_alpha   90.00
_cell.angle_beta   90.00
_cell.angle_gamma   90.00
#
_symmetry.space_group_name_H-M   'P 1'
#
loop_
_entity.id
_entity.type
_entity.pdbx_description
1 polymer ?
#
loop_
_entity_poly.entity_id
_entity_poly.type
_entity_poly.pdbx_seq_one_letter_code
_entity_poly.pdbx_strand_id
1 'polypeptide(L)'
;MKIEKEKVQLQALQLSPNADGGTLTLLESRKSYRLNRLHFSYVDILRNAGSIEGLVQFFLGQGWLVSFRELYNLLQFLVAENIVQNPSFKSYFLDQPNQEVHFHNAALEKGATLSLKAQDLPFFRSLEPALAAYLLQKAERLNAPPQARITQAGKKERDLYILLKGQAAIYRVLDEKRRQRIATLGPGAIFGETGFLLNLPRTADVITTQASEILRVPHLPEFDSLIKSDKAQSLQHRFWVLQALASSPFFKDLPNESLDSLIFTGKLYQAPAHQVLFQEGQPGNTCYILIQGNVVVSQKGKNINVLAQGSCFGEISLLVSGGQRTATITTQQNSILLEIHQNDFYRVLSQNIFLAKDIESLAAQRLENDANRAK
;
A
#
# COMPACT_ATOMS: atom_id res chain seq x y z
N MET A 1 12.18 -16.07 4.71
CA MET A 1 13.53 -15.56 4.36
C MET A 1 13.34 -14.56 3.23
N LYS A 2 13.88 -13.36 3.32
CA LYS A 2 13.69 -12.31 2.29
C LYS A 2 14.78 -12.49 1.22
N ILE A 3 14.42 -13.05 0.07
CA ILE A 3 15.35 -13.29 -1.05
C ILE A 3 15.95 -12.00 -1.60
N GLU A 4 15.28 -10.87 -1.42
CA GLU A 4 15.69 -9.57 -1.94
C GLU A 4 17.01 -9.07 -1.34
N LYS A 5 17.32 -9.46 -0.10
CA LYS A 5 18.59 -9.15 0.61
C LYS A 5 19.63 -10.23 0.48
N GLU A 6 19.26 -11.39 -0.03
CA GLU A 6 20.16 -12.51 -0.20
C GLU A 6 21.14 -12.23 -1.35
N LYS A 7 22.40 -12.60 -1.12
CA LYS A 7 23.42 -12.53 -2.19
C LYS A 7 23.07 -13.52 -3.29
N VAL A 8 22.84 -13.02 -4.50
CA VAL A 8 22.52 -13.84 -5.67
C VAL A 8 23.77 -14.59 -6.11
N GLN A 9 23.67 -15.91 -6.14
CA GLN A 9 24.74 -16.81 -6.61
C GLN A 9 24.46 -17.18 -8.06
N LEU A 10 25.23 -16.59 -8.96
CA LEU A 10 25.16 -16.88 -10.39
C LEU A 10 26.18 -17.95 -10.76
N GLN A 11 25.84 -18.82 -11.72
CA GLN A 11 26.83 -19.67 -12.38
C GLN A 11 27.94 -18.82 -12.99
N ALA A 12 29.09 -19.44 -13.22
CA ALA A 12 30.19 -18.79 -13.97
C ALA A 12 29.70 -18.44 -15.38
N LEU A 13 29.64 -17.14 -15.67
CA LEU A 13 29.13 -16.62 -16.93
C LEU A 13 29.94 -15.48 -17.50
N GLN A 14 29.90 -15.32 -18.81
CA GLN A 14 30.45 -14.19 -19.56
C GLN A 14 29.27 -13.34 -20.12
N LEU A 15 29.39 -12.02 -20.01
CA LEU A 15 28.53 -11.06 -20.65
C LEU A 15 29.25 -10.38 -21.81
N SER A 16 28.67 -10.41 -22.99
CA SER A 16 29.20 -9.78 -24.20
C SER A 16 28.17 -8.76 -24.72
N PRO A 17 28.46 -7.43 -24.63
CA PRO A 17 27.51 -6.41 -25.06
C PRO A 17 27.41 -6.37 -26.61
N ASN A 18 26.26 -5.95 -27.11
CA ASN A 18 26.00 -5.62 -28.51
C ASN A 18 25.09 -4.39 -28.64
N ALA A 19 24.77 -3.97 -29.86
CA ALA A 19 23.95 -2.78 -30.11
C ALA A 19 22.56 -2.80 -29.45
N ASP A 20 21.94 -4.00 -29.32
CA ASP A 20 20.55 -4.19 -28.83
C ASP A 20 20.48 -4.72 -27.40
N GLY A 21 21.61 -4.88 -26.71
CA GLY A 21 21.71 -5.46 -25.36
C GLY A 21 22.96 -6.29 -25.19
N GLY A 22 22.86 -7.61 -25.25
CA GLY A 22 24.04 -8.47 -25.16
C GLY A 22 23.71 -9.96 -25.16
N THR A 23 24.77 -10.73 -24.97
CA THR A 23 24.72 -12.20 -24.86
C THR A 23 25.25 -12.60 -23.49
N LEU A 24 24.51 -13.45 -22.79
CA LEU A 24 24.94 -14.16 -21.59
C LEU A 24 25.39 -15.56 -22.01
N THR A 25 26.60 -15.93 -21.74
CA THR A 25 27.16 -17.26 -22.04
C THR A 25 27.58 -17.94 -20.76
N LEU A 26 27.07 -19.14 -20.50
CA LEU A 26 27.49 -19.96 -19.36
C LEU A 26 28.84 -20.62 -19.69
N LEU A 27 29.84 -20.48 -18.82
CA LEU A 27 31.19 -20.95 -19.09
C LEU A 27 31.31 -22.48 -19.07
N GLU A 28 30.52 -23.15 -18.23
CA GLU A 28 30.54 -24.62 -18.10
C GLU A 28 29.81 -25.32 -19.25
N SER A 29 28.57 -24.93 -19.51
CA SER A 29 27.71 -25.60 -20.50
C SER A 29 27.84 -25.01 -21.90
N ARG A 30 28.49 -23.85 -22.05
CA ARG A 30 28.56 -23.05 -23.29
C ARG A 30 27.22 -22.64 -23.88
N LYS A 31 26.15 -22.77 -23.13
CA LYS A 31 24.84 -22.25 -23.53
C LYS A 31 24.88 -20.71 -23.56
N SER A 32 24.27 -20.13 -24.57
CA SER A 32 24.22 -18.68 -24.76
C SER A 32 22.77 -18.20 -24.87
N TYR A 33 22.48 -17.06 -24.24
CA TYR A 33 21.15 -16.44 -24.21
C TYR A 33 21.27 -14.99 -24.65
N ARG A 34 20.41 -14.58 -25.57
CA ARG A 34 20.33 -13.18 -25.99
C ARG A 34 19.48 -12.40 -24.98
N LEU A 35 20.01 -11.29 -24.48
CA LEU A 35 19.35 -10.38 -23.56
C LEU A 35 19.11 -9.04 -24.26
N ASN A 36 17.94 -8.42 -24.02
CA ASN A 36 17.70 -7.03 -24.38
C ASN A 36 18.56 -6.10 -23.49
N ARG A 37 18.61 -4.81 -23.83
CA ARG A 37 19.43 -3.82 -23.08
C ARG A 37 19.11 -3.80 -21.59
N LEU A 38 17.84 -3.84 -21.23
CA LEU A 38 17.38 -3.76 -19.84
C LEU A 38 17.82 -5.00 -19.05
N HIS A 39 17.52 -6.18 -19.58
CA HIS A 39 17.89 -7.45 -18.95
C HIS A 39 19.42 -7.62 -18.85
N PHE A 40 20.15 -7.20 -19.88
CA PHE A 40 21.60 -7.22 -19.86
C PHE A 40 22.15 -6.34 -18.72
N SER A 41 21.65 -5.10 -18.60
CA SER A 41 22.02 -4.19 -17.52
C SER A 41 21.69 -4.76 -16.15
N TYR A 42 20.51 -5.39 -15.98
CA TYR A 42 20.12 -6.01 -14.73
C TYR A 42 21.06 -7.16 -14.33
N VAL A 43 21.44 -8.04 -15.27
CA VAL A 43 22.39 -9.12 -14.97
C VAL A 43 23.78 -8.58 -14.63
N ASP A 44 24.25 -7.59 -15.38
CA ASP A 44 25.57 -6.98 -15.14
C ASP A 44 25.66 -6.32 -13.76
N ILE A 45 24.64 -5.54 -13.41
CA ILE A 45 24.55 -4.91 -12.08
C ILE A 45 24.36 -5.95 -10.97
N LEU A 46 23.52 -6.96 -11.19
CA LEU A 46 23.25 -8.00 -10.19
C LEU A 46 24.51 -8.78 -9.81
N ARG A 47 25.42 -9.02 -10.76
CA ARG A 47 26.75 -9.61 -10.49
C ARG A 47 27.57 -8.79 -9.50
N ASN A 48 27.48 -7.47 -9.59
CA ASN A 48 28.30 -6.53 -8.81
C ASN A 48 27.58 -6.10 -7.51
N ALA A 49 26.28 -5.80 -7.58
CA ALA A 49 25.48 -5.38 -6.44
C ALA A 49 25.17 -6.54 -5.47
N GLY A 50 25.19 -7.77 -5.97
CA GLY A 50 25.07 -9.00 -5.18
C GLY A 50 23.68 -9.33 -4.69
N SER A 51 22.70 -8.41 -4.73
CA SER A 51 21.31 -8.66 -4.28
C SER A 51 20.29 -7.85 -5.10
N ILE A 52 19.02 -8.24 -5.04
CA ILE A 52 17.92 -7.48 -5.68
C ILE A 52 17.84 -6.06 -5.11
N GLU A 53 17.90 -5.93 -3.78
CA GLU A 53 17.87 -4.62 -3.12
C GLU A 53 19.05 -3.75 -3.57
N GLY A 54 20.26 -4.33 -3.65
CA GLY A 54 21.46 -3.64 -4.13
C GLY A 54 21.35 -3.19 -5.60
N LEU A 55 20.75 -4.01 -6.48
CA LEU A 55 20.47 -3.63 -7.86
C LEU A 55 19.53 -2.41 -7.91
N VAL A 56 18.41 -2.45 -7.18
CA VAL A 56 17.45 -1.35 -7.14
C VAL A 56 18.11 -0.07 -6.65
N GLN A 57 18.90 -0.14 -5.57
CA GLN A 57 19.62 1.02 -5.03
C GLN A 57 20.62 1.59 -6.03
N PHE A 58 21.32 0.74 -6.77
CA PHE A 58 22.26 1.18 -7.80
C PHE A 58 21.55 2.00 -8.89
N PHE A 59 20.44 1.50 -9.44
CA PHE A 59 19.68 2.20 -10.48
C PHE A 59 19.13 3.54 -9.98
N LEU A 60 18.56 3.56 -8.78
CA LEU A 60 18.06 4.80 -8.16
C LEU A 60 19.18 5.83 -7.95
N GLY A 61 20.36 5.39 -7.55
CA GLY A 61 21.56 6.25 -7.39
C GLY A 61 22.02 6.89 -8.70
N GLN A 62 21.70 6.27 -9.84
CA GLN A 62 21.94 6.85 -11.18
C GLN A 62 20.76 7.68 -11.70
N GLY A 63 19.68 7.84 -10.93
CA GLY A 63 18.47 8.52 -11.36
C GLY A 63 17.61 7.70 -12.34
N TRP A 64 17.81 6.38 -12.41
CA TRP A 64 17.08 5.48 -13.30
C TRP A 64 15.97 4.74 -12.54
N LEU A 65 14.85 4.53 -13.21
CA LEU A 65 13.74 3.73 -12.68
C LEU A 65 13.97 2.24 -12.97
N VAL A 66 13.56 1.39 -12.04
CA VAL A 66 13.56 -0.07 -12.18
C VAL A 66 12.16 -0.53 -12.54
N SER A 67 12.00 -1.31 -13.60
CA SER A 67 10.78 -2.08 -13.82
C SER A 67 10.85 -3.38 -13.02
N PHE A 68 10.03 -3.49 -12.01
CA PHE A 68 9.94 -4.67 -11.16
C PHE A 68 9.36 -5.87 -11.92
N ARG A 69 8.47 -5.62 -12.88
CA ARG A 69 7.93 -6.66 -13.76
C ARG A 69 9.03 -7.29 -14.62
N GLU A 70 9.84 -6.45 -15.27
CA GLU A 70 10.94 -6.95 -16.11
C GLU A 70 12.03 -7.63 -15.26
N LEU A 71 12.33 -7.09 -14.09
CA LEU A 71 13.27 -7.69 -13.15
C LEU A 71 12.75 -9.05 -12.64
N TYR A 72 11.47 -9.15 -12.30
CA TYR A 72 10.85 -10.41 -11.90
C TYR A 72 10.91 -11.46 -13.03
N ASN A 73 10.54 -11.09 -14.25
CA ASN A 73 10.57 -11.98 -15.43
C ASN A 73 12.00 -12.47 -15.70
N LEU A 74 12.98 -11.59 -15.61
CA LEU A 74 14.40 -11.95 -15.77
C LEU A 74 14.85 -12.94 -14.67
N LEU A 75 14.55 -12.68 -13.40
CA LEU A 75 14.92 -13.57 -12.30
C LEU A 75 14.25 -14.93 -12.45
N GLN A 76 12.98 -14.99 -12.83
CA GLN A 76 12.26 -16.22 -13.12
C GLN A 76 12.97 -17.02 -14.24
N PHE A 77 13.36 -16.36 -15.33
CA PHE A 77 14.12 -16.97 -16.40
C PHE A 77 15.49 -17.48 -15.90
N LEU A 78 16.25 -16.68 -15.17
CA LEU A 78 17.56 -17.07 -14.66
C LEU A 78 17.50 -18.28 -13.71
N VAL A 79 16.42 -18.37 -12.92
CA VAL A 79 16.17 -19.52 -12.03
C VAL A 79 15.76 -20.75 -12.83
N ALA A 80 14.86 -20.61 -13.80
CA ALA A 80 14.40 -21.71 -14.65
C ALA A 80 15.54 -22.34 -15.45
N GLU A 81 16.46 -21.52 -15.97
CA GLU A 81 17.66 -21.97 -16.69
C GLU A 81 18.82 -22.38 -15.74
N ASN A 82 18.55 -22.45 -14.43
CA ASN A 82 19.52 -22.82 -13.40
C ASN A 82 20.77 -21.90 -13.35
N ILE A 83 20.65 -20.67 -13.86
CA ILE A 83 21.71 -19.65 -13.84
C ILE A 83 21.88 -19.08 -12.43
N VAL A 84 20.77 -18.86 -11.72
CA VAL A 84 20.74 -18.56 -10.28
C VAL A 84 20.74 -19.87 -9.52
N GLN A 85 21.71 -20.04 -8.63
CA GLN A 85 21.96 -21.30 -7.92
C GLN A 85 21.37 -21.35 -6.51
N ASN A 86 20.97 -20.21 -5.95
CA ASN A 86 20.39 -20.15 -4.61
C ASN A 86 19.16 -21.05 -4.46
N PRO A 87 19.12 -21.99 -3.51
CA PRO A 87 17.94 -22.83 -3.26
C PRO A 87 16.68 -22.02 -2.92
N SER A 88 16.85 -20.93 -2.16
CA SER A 88 15.78 -19.98 -1.80
C SER A 88 15.10 -19.33 -3.01
N PHE A 89 15.86 -18.95 -4.04
CA PHE A 89 15.32 -18.42 -5.27
C PHE A 89 14.56 -19.51 -6.06
N LYS A 90 15.09 -20.73 -6.10
CA LYS A 90 14.38 -21.84 -6.74
C LYS A 90 13.04 -22.11 -6.08
N SER A 91 13.01 -22.22 -4.75
CA SER A 91 11.76 -22.36 -4.01
C SER A 91 10.81 -21.19 -4.25
N TYR A 92 11.31 -19.96 -4.27
CA TYR A 92 10.49 -18.78 -4.47
C TYR A 92 9.86 -18.68 -5.88
N PHE A 93 10.61 -19.02 -6.93
CA PHE A 93 10.15 -18.83 -8.32
C PHE A 93 9.56 -20.09 -8.97
N LEU A 94 9.93 -21.30 -8.52
CA LEU A 94 9.54 -22.56 -9.17
C LEU A 94 8.52 -23.37 -8.37
N ASP A 95 8.58 -23.34 -7.02
CA ASP A 95 7.71 -24.14 -6.17
C ASP A 95 6.36 -23.45 -5.88
N GLN A 96 6.20 -22.20 -6.25
CA GLN A 96 4.90 -21.54 -6.20
C GLN A 96 4.10 -21.98 -7.44
N PRO A 97 3.01 -22.76 -7.32
CA PRO A 97 2.08 -22.96 -8.41
C PRO A 97 1.68 -21.57 -8.88
N ASN A 98 1.57 -21.37 -10.21
CA ASN A 98 1.10 -20.11 -10.81
C ASN A 98 -0.04 -19.53 -9.98
N GLN A 99 0.33 -18.82 -8.93
CA GLN A 99 -0.57 -17.90 -8.31
C GLN A 99 -0.65 -16.74 -9.30
N GLU A 100 -1.51 -16.91 -10.32
CA GLU A 100 -2.31 -15.77 -10.70
C GLU A 100 -2.79 -15.23 -9.37
N VAL A 101 -2.19 -14.13 -8.92
CA VAL A 101 -2.81 -13.32 -7.89
C VAL A 101 -4.07 -12.82 -8.56
N HIS A 102 -5.08 -13.67 -8.57
CA HIS A 102 -6.40 -13.17 -8.59
C HIS A 102 -6.40 -12.19 -7.42
N PHE A 103 -6.50 -10.89 -7.73
CA PHE A 103 -7.08 -9.97 -6.79
C PHE A 103 -8.41 -10.64 -6.42
N HIS A 104 -8.34 -11.49 -5.44
CA HIS A 104 -9.50 -11.95 -4.77
C HIS A 104 -10.05 -10.66 -4.15
N ASN A 105 -11.01 -10.05 -4.86
CA ASN A 105 -12.23 -9.79 -4.13
C ASN A 105 -12.35 -11.00 -3.27
N ALA A 106 -11.95 -10.90 -2.01
CA ALA A 106 -12.08 -12.00 -1.08
C ALA A 106 -13.57 -12.32 -0.99
N ALA A 107 -14.05 -13.01 -2.00
CA ALA A 107 -15.15 -13.92 -1.89
C ALA A 107 -14.61 -14.93 -0.91
N LEU A 108 -14.89 -14.65 0.37
CA LEU A 108 -14.65 -15.49 1.51
C LEU A 108 -14.86 -16.93 1.10
N GLU A 109 -13.77 -17.68 0.89
CA GLU A 109 -13.86 -19.12 0.92
C GLU A 109 -14.40 -19.50 2.29
N LYS A 110 -15.58 -20.08 2.27
CA LYS A 110 -16.21 -20.67 3.44
C LYS A 110 -15.23 -21.74 4.00
N GLY A 111 -14.52 -21.39 5.08
CA GLY A 111 -13.85 -22.43 5.84
C GLY A 111 -12.54 -22.10 6.58
N ALA A 112 -11.81 -21.05 6.28
CA ALA A 112 -10.63 -20.68 7.08
C ALA A 112 -11.00 -19.62 8.10
N THR A 113 -11.25 -20.02 9.32
CA THR A 113 -11.38 -19.13 10.47
C THR A 113 -9.99 -18.63 10.85
N LEU A 114 -9.46 -17.64 10.10
CA LEU A 114 -8.35 -16.82 10.57
C LEU A 114 -8.87 -15.98 11.74
N SER A 115 -8.68 -16.51 12.95
CA SER A 115 -8.84 -15.74 14.18
C SER A 115 -7.72 -14.71 14.21
N LEU A 116 -7.98 -13.51 13.66
CA LEU A 116 -7.13 -12.35 13.86
C LEU A 116 -7.03 -12.14 15.38
N LYS A 117 -5.85 -12.43 15.93
CA LYS A 117 -5.59 -12.08 17.33
C LYS A 117 -5.53 -10.56 17.37
N ALA A 118 -6.30 -9.95 18.26
CA ALA A 118 -6.39 -8.49 18.37
C ALA A 118 -5.00 -7.83 18.52
N GLN A 119 -4.06 -8.51 19.19
CA GLN A 119 -2.68 -8.06 19.35
C GLN A 119 -1.89 -7.96 18.03
N ASP A 120 -2.32 -8.71 16.99
CA ASP A 120 -1.65 -8.75 15.68
C ASP A 120 -2.15 -7.65 14.73
N LEU A 121 -3.16 -6.89 15.16
CA LEU A 121 -3.67 -5.77 14.38
C LEU A 121 -2.65 -4.63 14.29
N PRO A 122 -2.47 -4.01 13.12
CA PRO A 122 -1.51 -2.92 12.92
C PRO A 122 -1.65 -1.79 13.92
N PHE A 123 -2.87 -1.48 14.35
CA PHE A 123 -3.15 -0.47 15.39
C PHE A 123 -2.42 -0.78 16.70
N PHE A 124 -2.60 -1.97 17.28
CA PHE A 124 -1.98 -2.31 18.54
C PHE A 124 -0.47 -2.45 18.45
N ARG A 125 0.05 -2.91 17.29
CA ARG A 125 1.49 -2.97 17.03
C ARG A 125 2.13 -1.57 16.93
N SER A 126 1.36 -0.56 16.53
CA SER A 126 1.85 0.82 16.44
C SER A 126 1.95 1.54 17.78
N LEU A 127 1.38 0.97 18.83
CA LEU A 127 1.40 1.52 20.19
C LEU A 127 2.62 1.00 20.96
N GLU A 128 3.00 1.72 22.03
CA GLU A 128 3.93 1.17 23.00
C GLU A 128 3.37 -0.14 23.60
N PRO A 129 4.18 -1.19 23.79
CA PRO A 129 3.68 -2.50 24.22
C PRO A 129 2.82 -2.47 25.48
N ALA A 130 3.18 -1.62 26.45
CA ALA A 130 2.42 -1.47 27.70
C ALA A 130 1.02 -0.86 27.43
N LEU A 131 0.95 0.15 26.57
CA LEU A 131 -0.32 0.79 26.19
C LEU A 131 -1.18 -0.16 25.35
N ALA A 132 -0.60 -0.88 24.40
CA ALA A 132 -1.31 -1.87 23.60
C ALA A 132 -1.92 -2.98 24.50
N ALA A 133 -1.14 -3.53 25.43
CA ALA A 133 -1.60 -4.53 26.38
C ALA A 133 -2.73 -4.00 27.27
N TYR A 134 -2.62 -2.76 27.76
CA TYR A 134 -3.65 -2.11 28.55
C TYR A 134 -4.96 -1.92 27.81
N LEU A 135 -4.93 -1.40 26.58
CA LEU A 135 -6.12 -1.20 25.76
C LEU A 135 -6.76 -2.55 25.39
N LEU A 136 -5.95 -3.57 25.05
CA LEU A 136 -6.43 -4.93 24.77
C LEU A 136 -7.11 -5.57 25.95
N GLN A 137 -6.59 -5.36 27.18
CA GLN A 137 -7.20 -5.86 28.41
C GLN A 137 -8.58 -5.26 28.67
N LYS A 138 -8.82 -4.02 28.23
CA LYS A 138 -10.08 -3.30 28.38
C LYS A 138 -11.01 -3.46 27.18
N ALA A 139 -10.52 -4.02 26.08
CA ALA A 139 -11.31 -4.21 24.89
C ALA A 139 -12.36 -5.32 25.04
N GLU A 140 -13.54 -5.08 24.49
CA GLU A 140 -14.69 -5.98 24.53
C GLU A 140 -15.00 -6.50 23.12
N ARG A 141 -15.38 -7.77 23.02
CA ARG A 141 -15.85 -8.35 21.76
C ARG A 141 -17.37 -8.19 21.66
N LEU A 142 -17.82 -7.59 20.56
CA LEU A 142 -19.23 -7.41 20.23
C LEU A 142 -19.57 -8.28 19.02
N ASN A 143 -20.66 -9.04 19.12
CA ASN A 143 -21.25 -9.72 17.97
C ASN A 143 -22.46 -8.90 17.51
N ALA A 144 -22.39 -8.40 16.28
CA ALA A 144 -23.40 -7.54 15.70
C ALA A 144 -24.12 -8.27 14.55
N PRO A 145 -25.46 -8.39 14.55
CA PRO A 145 -26.20 -8.91 13.41
C PRO A 145 -26.12 -7.96 12.23
N PRO A 146 -26.51 -8.39 11.01
CA PRO A 146 -26.69 -7.48 9.89
C PRO A 146 -27.63 -6.33 10.25
N GLN A 147 -27.40 -5.14 9.70
CA GLN A 147 -28.17 -3.91 9.94
C GLN A 147 -28.06 -3.34 11.37
N ALA A 148 -27.15 -3.82 12.18
CA ALA A 148 -26.86 -3.22 13.48
C ALA A 148 -26.11 -1.88 13.30
N ARG A 149 -26.62 -0.81 13.91
CA ARG A 149 -25.92 0.48 13.95
C ARG A 149 -24.94 0.48 15.11
N ILE A 150 -23.66 0.58 14.79
CA ILE A 150 -22.55 0.57 15.76
C ILE A 150 -22.24 1.99 16.23
N THR A 151 -22.21 2.97 15.31
CA THR A 151 -22.06 4.39 15.64
C THR A 151 -23.16 5.20 14.99
N GLN A 152 -23.53 6.33 15.62
CA GLN A 152 -24.53 7.24 15.11
C GLN A 152 -23.96 8.65 14.96
N ALA A 153 -24.07 9.25 13.78
CA ALA A 153 -23.65 10.63 13.52
C ALA A 153 -24.23 11.61 14.55
N GLY A 154 -23.40 12.54 15.00
CA GLY A 154 -23.77 13.55 16.00
C GLY A 154 -23.69 13.10 17.46
N LYS A 155 -23.59 11.81 17.76
CA LYS A 155 -23.43 11.30 19.13
C LYS A 155 -22.02 11.58 19.66
N LYS A 156 -21.92 12.02 20.93
CA LYS A 156 -20.67 12.21 21.65
C LYS A 156 -20.25 10.93 22.35
N GLU A 157 -19.86 9.95 21.54
CA GLU A 157 -19.31 8.66 22.00
C GLU A 157 -17.84 8.61 21.67
N ARG A 158 -17.04 8.06 22.57
CA ARG A 158 -15.58 8.09 22.45
C ARG A 158 -14.93 6.72 22.28
N ASP A 159 -15.71 5.65 22.10
CA ASP A 159 -15.14 4.32 21.91
C ASP A 159 -14.55 4.17 20.50
N LEU A 160 -13.50 3.39 20.40
CA LEU A 160 -12.90 2.97 19.13
C LEU A 160 -13.38 1.56 18.80
N TYR A 161 -13.60 1.29 17.54
CA TYR A 161 -14.07 0.00 17.05
C TYR A 161 -13.15 -0.56 15.99
N ILE A 162 -12.92 -1.87 16.03
CA ILE A 162 -12.13 -2.59 15.03
C ILE A 162 -12.96 -3.77 14.53
N LEU A 163 -13.19 -3.85 13.24
CA LEU A 163 -13.91 -4.94 12.61
C LEU A 163 -13.00 -6.18 12.53
N LEU A 164 -13.33 -7.24 13.25
CA LEU A 164 -12.55 -8.49 13.26
C LEU A 164 -13.04 -9.46 12.18
N LYS A 165 -14.37 -9.53 11.99
CA LYS A 165 -15.03 -10.37 10.97
C LYS A 165 -16.28 -9.67 10.44
N GLY A 166 -16.72 -10.06 9.24
CA GLY A 166 -17.94 -9.53 8.62
C GLY A 166 -17.69 -8.28 7.80
N GLN A 167 -18.70 -7.45 7.67
CA GLN A 167 -18.67 -6.25 6.86
C GLN A 167 -19.58 -5.17 7.42
N ALA A 168 -19.15 -3.92 7.37
CA ALA A 168 -19.96 -2.75 7.72
C ALA A 168 -19.87 -1.67 6.62
N ALA A 169 -20.79 -0.73 6.64
CA ALA A 169 -20.78 0.42 5.74
C ALA A 169 -20.87 1.72 6.53
N ILE A 170 -20.16 2.73 6.05
CA ILE A 170 -20.19 4.09 6.58
C ILE A 170 -21.19 4.90 5.77
N TYR A 171 -22.10 5.58 6.49
CA TYR A 171 -23.11 6.44 5.90
C TYR A 171 -22.96 7.87 6.39
N ARG A 172 -22.88 8.80 5.44
CA ARG A 172 -23.06 10.23 5.72
C ARG A 172 -24.56 10.50 5.86
N VAL A 173 -24.95 11.12 6.96
CA VAL A 173 -26.33 11.58 7.18
C VAL A 173 -26.48 12.91 6.44
N LEU A 174 -27.36 12.96 5.46
CA LEU A 174 -27.69 14.18 4.69
C LEU A 174 -28.85 14.93 5.37
N ASP A 175 -29.86 14.20 5.82
CA ASP A 175 -31.00 14.68 6.62
C ASP A 175 -31.61 13.52 7.43
N GLU A 176 -32.73 13.74 8.09
CA GLU A 176 -33.36 12.72 8.95
C GLU A 176 -33.72 11.42 8.22
N LYS A 177 -33.98 11.48 6.91
CA LYS A 177 -34.45 10.32 6.11
C LYS A 177 -33.43 9.83 5.10
N ARG A 178 -32.45 10.67 4.72
CA ARG A 178 -31.51 10.33 3.65
C ARG A 178 -30.10 10.12 4.19
N ARG A 179 -29.53 8.98 3.82
CA ARG A 179 -28.15 8.60 4.09
C ARG A 179 -27.46 8.23 2.79
N GLN A 180 -26.25 8.67 2.64
CA GLN A 180 -25.40 8.32 1.51
C GLN A 180 -24.32 7.37 2.00
N ARG A 181 -24.23 6.19 1.41
CA ARG A 181 -23.11 5.27 1.65
C ARG A 181 -21.84 5.88 1.08
N ILE A 182 -20.82 6.08 1.93
CA ILE A 182 -19.55 6.69 1.54
C ILE A 182 -18.40 5.70 1.52
N ALA A 183 -18.48 4.61 2.31
CA ALA A 183 -17.43 3.57 2.33
C ALA A 183 -17.99 2.22 2.78
N THR A 184 -17.22 1.17 2.52
CA THR A 184 -17.41 -0.18 3.05
C THR A 184 -16.19 -0.55 3.87
N LEU A 185 -16.44 -1.15 5.04
CA LEU A 185 -15.42 -1.61 5.97
C LEU A 185 -15.36 -3.14 5.95
N GLY A 186 -14.16 -3.69 5.81
CA GLY A 186 -13.86 -5.11 5.94
C GLY A 186 -13.04 -5.42 7.21
N PRO A 187 -12.68 -6.69 7.43
CA PRO A 187 -11.85 -7.11 8.57
C PRO A 187 -10.53 -6.32 8.65
N GLY A 188 -10.16 -5.91 9.86
CA GLY A 188 -9.01 -5.04 10.13
C GLY A 188 -9.32 -3.55 10.08
N ALA A 189 -10.47 -3.14 9.54
CA ALA A 189 -10.87 -1.75 9.49
C ALA A 189 -11.19 -1.20 10.89
N ILE A 190 -10.75 0.04 11.11
CA ILE A 190 -10.92 0.76 12.37
C ILE A 190 -11.86 1.94 12.12
N PHE A 191 -12.75 2.22 13.06
CA PHE A 191 -13.68 3.34 12.97
C PHE A 191 -14.05 3.89 14.34
N GLY A 192 -14.58 5.12 14.35
CA GLY A 192 -14.88 5.85 15.58
C GLY A 192 -13.66 6.59 16.18
N GLU A 193 -12.57 6.64 15.45
CA GLU A 193 -11.30 7.28 15.80
C GLU A 193 -11.44 8.77 16.07
N THR A 194 -12.32 9.46 15.34
CA THR A 194 -12.55 10.90 15.49
C THR A 194 -13.10 11.22 16.87
N GLY A 195 -14.05 10.43 17.36
CA GLY A 195 -14.58 10.56 18.72
C GLY A 195 -13.54 10.16 19.77
N PHE A 196 -12.84 9.06 19.52
CA PHE A 196 -11.84 8.50 20.45
C PHE A 196 -10.66 9.45 20.68
N LEU A 197 -10.08 9.98 19.61
CA LEU A 197 -8.86 10.79 19.64
C LEU A 197 -9.14 12.29 19.85
N LEU A 198 -10.17 12.84 19.19
CA LEU A 198 -10.41 14.28 19.14
C LEU A 198 -11.53 14.75 20.08
N ASN A 199 -12.21 13.84 20.74
CA ASN A 199 -13.41 14.17 21.55
C ASN A 199 -14.47 14.95 20.75
N LEU A 200 -14.58 14.66 19.45
CA LEU A 200 -15.59 15.23 18.57
C LEU A 200 -16.80 14.29 18.44
N PRO A 201 -17.99 14.82 18.13
CA PRO A 201 -19.15 13.98 17.82
C PRO A 201 -18.85 13.01 16.65
N ARG A 202 -19.52 11.87 16.63
CA ARG A 202 -19.46 10.93 15.51
C ARG A 202 -19.79 11.62 14.19
N THR A 203 -18.96 11.45 13.18
CA THR A 203 -19.11 12.10 11.88
C THR A 203 -20.03 11.33 10.93
N ALA A 204 -20.29 10.04 11.20
CA ALA A 204 -21.05 9.16 10.34
C ALA A 204 -21.78 8.06 11.14
N ASP A 205 -22.82 7.48 10.51
CA ASP A 205 -23.38 6.22 10.95
C ASP A 205 -22.51 5.07 10.41
N VAL A 206 -22.19 4.10 11.26
CA VAL A 206 -21.58 2.83 10.83
C VAL A 206 -22.58 1.72 11.11
N ILE A 207 -22.95 1.00 10.04
CA ILE A 207 -24.00 -0.04 10.07
C ILE A 207 -23.42 -1.32 9.49
N THR A 208 -23.56 -2.45 10.19
CA THR A 208 -23.14 -3.76 9.69
C THR A 208 -23.98 -4.16 8.48
N THR A 209 -23.33 -4.69 7.44
CA THR A 209 -24.03 -5.24 6.26
C THR A 209 -24.10 -6.76 6.30
N GLN A 210 -23.28 -7.39 7.15
CA GLN A 210 -23.23 -8.82 7.43
C GLN A 210 -23.10 -9.05 8.93
N ALA A 211 -23.35 -10.28 9.40
CA ALA A 211 -23.01 -10.68 10.77
C ALA A 211 -21.53 -10.41 11.02
N SER A 212 -21.23 -9.64 12.03
CA SER A 212 -19.91 -9.07 12.25
C SER A 212 -19.44 -9.28 13.69
N GLU A 213 -18.14 -9.55 13.83
CA GLU A 213 -17.45 -9.54 15.12
C GLU A 213 -16.60 -8.25 15.18
N ILE A 214 -16.81 -7.46 16.22
CA ILE A 214 -16.22 -6.13 16.38
C ILE A 214 -15.51 -6.07 17.73
N LEU A 215 -14.29 -5.58 17.76
CA LEU A 215 -13.58 -5.25 18.99
C LEU A 215 -13.91 -3.79 19.34
N ARG A 216 -14.53 -3.57 20.48
CA ARG A 216 -14.78 -2.26 21.07
C ARG A 216 -13.65 -1.95 22.05
N VAL A 217 -12.97 -0.86 21.87
CA VAL A 217 -11.97 -0.32 22.80
C VAL A 217 -12.61 0.89 23.48
N PRO A 218 -12.99 0.78 24.76
CA PRO A 218 -13.62 1.88 25.48
C PRO A 218 -12.64 3.03 25.68
N HIS A 219 -13.13 4.25 25.61
CA HIS A 219 -12.33 5.41 25.97
C HIS A 219 -12.15 5.45 27.49
N LEU A 220 -10.94 5.61 27.92
CA LEU A 220 -10.56 5.70 29.35
C LEU A 220 -10.03 7.10 29.66
N PRO A 221 -10.40 7.69 30.82
CA PRO A 221 -9.95 9.05 31.19
C PRO A 221 -8.44 9.22 31.18
N GLU A 222 -7.69 8.18 31.56
CA GLU A 222 -6.23 8.16 31.57
C GLU A 222 -5.65 8.35 30.17
N PHE A 223 -6.40 7.92 29.15
CA PHE A 223 -6.01 8.10 27.75
C PHE A 223 -5.98 9.58 27.34
N ASP A 224 -6.83 10.42 27.93
CA ASP A 224 -6.82 11.87 27.65
C ASP A 224 -5.52 12.54 28.06
N SER A 225 -4.87 12.10 29.12
CA SER A 225 -3.56 12.61 29.52
C SER A 225 -2.44 12.16 28.59
N LEU A 226 -2.57 10.96 28.00
CA LEU A 226 -1.67 10.44 26.98
C LEU A 226 -1.88 11.16 25.64
N ILE A 227 -3.12 11.51 25.28
CA ILE A 227 -3.48 12.21 24.03
C ILE A 227 -3.07 13.68 24.05
N LYS A 228 -3.00 14.35 25.20
CA LYS A 228 -2.62 15.77 25.33
C LYS A 228 -1.11 16.03 25.20
N SER A 229 -0.28 15.00 25.16
CA SER A 229 1.16 15.14 24.90
C SER A 229 1.44 15.29 23.41
N ASP A 230 2.60 15.87 23.02
CA ASP A 230 3.07 15.94 21.63
C ASP A 230 3.13 14.56 20.96
N LYS A 231 3.24 13.49 21.75
CA LYS A 231 3.14 12.10 21.31
C LYS A 231 1.74 11.74 20.79
N ALA A 232 0.70 12.44 21.17
CA ALA A 232 -0.68 12.14 20.77
C ALA A 232 -1.02 12.61 19.34
N GLN A 233 -0.52 13.76 18.91
CA GLN A 233 -0.64 14.18 17.52
C GLN A 233 0.11 13.19 16.61
N SER A 234 1.27 12.74 17.03
CA SER A 234 2.03 11.70 16.37
C SER A 234 1.26 10.37 16.25
N LEU A 235 0.58 9.94 17.32
CA LEU A 235 -0.27 8.74 17.32
C LEU A 235 -1.48 8.88 16.41
N GLN A 236 -2.14 10.03 16.43
CA GLN A 236 -3.29 10.32 15.57
C GLN A 236 -2.91 10.29 14.08
N HIS A 237 -1.81 10.95 13.72
CA HIS A 237 -1.30 10.96 12.37
C HIS A 237 -0.93 9.54 11.91
N ARG A 238 -0.22 8.79 12.74
CA ARG A 238 0.16 7.41 12.47
C ARG A 238 -1.06 6.51 12.28
N PHE A 239 -2.09 6.70 13.07
CA PHE A 239 -3.35 5.99 12.96
C PHE A 239 -4.06 6.24 11.62
N TRP A 240 -4.22 7.50 11.22
CA TRP A 240 -4.83 7.85 9.95
C TRP A 240 -4.04 7.31 8.75
N VAL A 241 -2.72 7.37 8.83
CA VAL A 241 -1.86 6.81 7.78
C VAL A 241 -2.03 5.30 7.68
N LEU A 242 -2.02 4.56 8.80
CA LEU A 242 -2.25 3.12 8.81
C LEU A 242 -3.61 2.75 8.21
N GLN A 243 -4.66 3.48 8.56
CA GLN A 243 -5.99 3.25 8.01
C GLN A 243 -6.05 3.49 6.51
N ALA A 244 -5.43 4.57 6.04
CA ALA A 244 -5.36 4.88 4.62
C ALA A 244 -4.55 3.84 3.84
N LEU A 245 -3.41 3.39 4.38
CA LEU A 245 -2.59 2.34 3.79
C LEU A 245 -3.34 1.00 3.73
N ALA A 246 -4.00 0.60 4.83
CA ALA A 246 -4.77 -0.64 4.89
C ALA A 246 -5.98 -0.65 3.93
N SER A 247 -6.55 0.51 3.60
CA SER A 247 -7.66 0.64 2.65
C SER A 247 -7.19 0.81 1.19
N SER A 248 -5.90 1.05 0.97
CA SER A 248 -5.35 1.26 -0.36
C SER A 248 -5.12 -0.06 -1.10
N PRO A 249 -5.62 -0.21 -2.34
CA PRO A 249 -5.33 -1.38 -3.17
C PRO A 249 -3.83 -1.62 -3.39
N PHE A 250 -3.02 -0.57 -3.33
CA PHE A 250 -1.56 -0.63 -3.53
C PHE A 250 -0.80 -1.13 -2.32
N PHE A 251 -1.30 -0.90 -1.11
CA PHE A 251 -0.53 -1.10 0.12
C PHE A 251 -1.13 -2.08 1.11
N LYS A 252 -2.38 -2.51 0.91
CA LYS A 252 -3.10 -3.40 1.85
C LYS A 252 -2.39 -4.74 2.09
N ASP A 253 -1.64 -5.22 1.10
CA ASP A 253 -0.94 -6.50 1.12
C ASP A 253 0.55 -6.36 1.50
N LEU A 254 1.02 -5.12 1.81
CA LEU A 254 2.37 -4.88 2.27
C LEU A 254 2.61 -5.50 3.66
N PRO A 255 3.79 -6.10 3.87
CA PRO A 255 4.22 -6.50 5.22
C PRO A 255 4.24 -5.31 6.17
N ASN A 256 3.91 -5.54 7.44
CA ASN A 256 3.84 -4.49 8.46
C ASN A 256 5.13 -3.66 8.57
N GLU A 257 6.31 -4.28 8.44
CA GLU A 257 7.60 -3.57 8.45
C GLU A 257 7.73 -2.58 7.28
N SER A 258 7.17 -2.91 6.12
CA SER A 258 7.14 -2.03 4.95
C SER A 258 6.16 -0.88 5.14
N LEU A 259 5.00 -1.14 5.76
CA LEU A 259 4.04 -0.10 6.14
C LEU A 259 4.64 0.86 7.18
N ASP A 260 5.31 0.34 8.20
CA ASP A 260 6.02 1.16 9.20
C ASP A 260 7.11 2.02 8.55
N SER A 261 7.84 1.48 7.57
CA SER A 261 8.84 2.24 6.82
C SER A 261 8.20 3.40 6.05
N LEU A 262 7.07 3.18 5.35
CA LEU A 262 6.34 4.25 4.65
C LEU A 262 5.81 5.33 5.60
N ILE A 263 5.32 4.93 6.77
CA ILE A 263 4.83 5.88 7.79
C ILE A 263 5.96 6.73 8.33
N PHE A 264 7.13 6.12 8.55
CA PHE A 264 8.29 6.82 9.12
C PHE A 264 8.93 7.79 8.13
N THR A 265 9.02 7.42 6.85
CA THR A 265 9.68 8.24 5.82
C THR A 265 8.72 9.22 5.13
N GLY A 266 7.43 8.90 5.09
CA GLY A 266 6.42 9.77 4.50
C GLY A 266 6.21 11.06 5.28
N LYS A 267 5.92 12.14 4.57
CA LYS A 267 5.62 13.45 5.15
C LYS A 267 4.13 13.74 5.07
N LEU A 268 3.54 14.15 6.20
CA LEU A 268 2.17 14.65 6.18
C LEU A 268 2.14 16.04 5.54
N TYR A 269 1.27 16.18 4.56
CA TYR A 269 1.03 17.39 3.82
C TYR A 269 -0.43 17.81 3.92
N GLN A 270 -0.69 19.03 4.38
CA GLN A 270 -2.03 19.61 4.43
C GLN A 270 -2.23 20.51 3.22
N ALA A 271 -3.24 20.23 2.43
CA ALA A 271 -3.58 20.98 1.25
C ALA A 271 -4.95 21.65 1.43
N PRO A 272 -5.07 22.98 1.25
CA PRO A 272 -6.36 23.66 1.24
C PRO A 272 -7.22 23.19 0.07
N ALA A 273 -8.52 23.50 0.13
CA ALA A 273 -9.44 23.27 -0.98
C ALA A 273 -8.98 23.99 -2.26
N HIS A 274 -9.23 23.38 -3.40
CA HIS A 274 -8.91 23.92 -4.75
C HIS A 274 -7.43 24.15 -5.03
N GLN A 275 -6.53 23.53 -4.27
CA GLN A 275 -5.10 23.55 -4.56
C GLN A 275 -4.75 22.51 -5.63
N VAL A 276 -4.01 22.95 -6.66
CA VAL A 276 -3.35 22.06 -7.62
C VAL A 276 -2.10 21.47 -6.95
N LEU A 277 -2.07 20.15 -6.79
CA LEU A 277 -0.93 19.43 -6.18
C LEU A 277 0.19 19.24 -7.21
N PHE A 278 -0.16 18.89 -8.43
CA PHE A 278 0.74 18.83 -9.58
C PHE A 278 -0.07 18.83 -10.88
N GLN A 279 0.59 19.13 -12.00
CA GLN A 279 -0.03 19.23 -13.31
C GLN A 279 0.43 18.11 -14.24
N GLU A 280 -0.45 17.72 -15.17
CA GLU A 280 -0.15 16.81 -16.28
C GLU A 280 1.09 17.27 -17.04
N GLY A 281 1.99 16.30 -17.38
CA GLY A 281 3.24 16.56 -18.09
C GLY A 281 4.41 17.04 -17.22
N GLN A 282 4.18 17.46 -15.97
CA GLN A 282 5.28 17.82 -15.07
C GLN A 282 6.11 16.59 -14.67
N PRO A 283 7.42 16.75 -14.40
CA PRO A 283 8.20 15.70 -13.78
C PRO A 283 7.67 15.40 -12.37
N GLY A 284 7.64 14.13 -11.98
CA GLY A 284 7.12 13.72 -10.68
C GLY A 284 7.96 12.63 -10.04
N ASN A 285 8.49 12.92 -8.86
CA ASN A 285 9.31 12.04 -8.04
C ASN A 285 8.67 11.71 -6.67
N THR A 286 7.37 11.95 -6.53
CA THR A 286 6.60 11.67 -5.33
C THR A 286 5.29 10.97 -5.69
N CYS A 287 4.77 10.15 -4.78
CA CYS A 287 3.38 9.72 -4.78
C CYS A 287 2.71 10.14 -3.48
N TYR A 288 1.40 10.11 -3.47
CA TYR A 288 0.58 10.57 -2.35
C TYR A 288 -0.45 9.52 -1.98
N ILE A 289 -0.71 9.39 -0.69
CA ILE A 289 -1.84 8.64 -0.16
C ILE A 289 -2.81 9.64 0.48
N LEU A 290 -4.05 9.60 0.05
CA LEU A 290 -5.08 10.49 0.57
C LEU A 290 -5.56 10.00 1.94
N ILE A 291 -5.15 10.70 2.98
CA ILE A 291 -5.50 10.39 4.36
C ILE A 291 -6.90 10.90 4.70
N GLN A 292 -7.20 12.12 4.25
CA GLN A 292 -8.51 12.76 4.44
C GLN A 292 -8.79 13.72 3.30
N GLY A 293 -10.04 13.86 2.91
CA GLY A 293 -10.45 14.76 1.85
C GLY A 293 -10.78 14.04 0.54
N ASN A 294 -10.86 14.80 -0.55
CA ASN A 294 -11.08 14.32 -1.90
C ASN A 294 -10.23 15.12 -2.89
N VAL A 295 -9.75 14.44 -3.93
CA VAL A 295 -9.04 15.08 -5.04
C VAL A 295 -9.68 14.75 -6.38
N VAL A 296 -9.64 15.68 -7.31
CA VAL A 296 -10.07 15.51 -8.70
C VAL A 296 -8.87 15.17 -9.55
N VAL A 297 -9.02 14.16 -10.39
CA VAL A 297 -8.08 13.79 -11.44
C VAL A 297 -8.59 14.38 -12.75
N SER A 298 -7.78 15.17 -13.42
CA SER A 298 -8.12 15.71 -14.74
C SER A 298 -7.02 15.46 -15.75
N GLN A 299 -7.42 15.18 -17.00
CA GLN A 299 -6.53 15.03 -18.15
C GLN A 299 -7.03 15.93 -19.29
N LYS A 300 -6.12 16.63 -19.93
CA LYS A 300 -6.46 17.55 -21.03
C LYS A 300 -7.61 18.52 -20.67
N GLY A 301 -7.65 18.95 -19.41
CA GLY A 301 -8.68 19.84 -18.89
C GLY A 301 -10.03 19.20 -18.58
N LYS A 302 -10.22 17.89 -18.79
CA LYS A 302 -11.44 17.17 -18.43
C LYS A 302 -11.28 16.44 -17.11
N ASN A 303 -12.27 16.52 -16.23
CA ASN A 303 -12.33 15.71 -15.01
C ASN A 303 -12.66 14.27 -15.36
N ILE A 304 -11.75 13.34 -15.05
CA ILE A 304 -11.90 11.90 -15.37
C ILE A 304 -12.22 11.05 -14.17
N ASN A 305 -11.86 11.50 -12.96
CA ASN A 305 -12.10 10.75 -11.74
C ASN A 305 -12.08 11.64 -10.49
N VAL A 306 -12.67 11.14 -9.40
CA VAL A 306 -12.56 11.72 -8.06
C VAL A 306 -12.04 10.64 -7.14
N LEU A 307 -10.93 10.92 -6.46
CA LEU A 307 -10.30 10.01 -5.51
C LEU A 307 -10.69 10.40 -4.08
N ALA A 308 -10.97 9.40 -3.27
CA ALA A 308 -11.36 9.53 -1.87
C ALA A 308 -10.28 8.99 -0.93
N GLN A 309 -10.51 9.09 0.36
CA GLN A 309 -9.65 8.56 1.41
C GLN A 309 -9.19 7.13 1.11
N GLY A 310 -7.91 6.83 1.36
CA GLY A 310 -7.25 5.56 1.05
C GLY A 310 -6.72 5.45 -0.38
N SER A 311 -7.05 6.41 -1.26
CA SER A 311 -6.52 6.39 -2.62
C SER A 311 -5.04 6.78 -2.66
N CYS A 312 -4.28 6.06 -3.50
CA CYS A 312 -2.92 6.42 -3.88
C CYS A 312 -2.95 7.09 -5.26
N PHE A 313 -2.15 8.13 -5.46
CA PHE A 313 -1.99 8.80 -6.75
C PHE A 313 -0.58 9.40 -6.92
N GLY A 314 -0.19 9.65 -8.17
CA GLY A 314 1.17 10.04 -8.53
C GLY A 314 2.17 8.87 -8.64
N GLU A 315 1.74 7.65 -8.32
CA GLU A 315 2.52 6.41 -8.43
C GLU A 315 2.84 6.06 -9.89
N ILE A 316 1.97 6.44 -10.84
CA ILE A 316 2.16 6.17 -12.27
C ILE A 316 3.45 6.83 -12.76
N SER A 317 3.75 8.06 -12.32
CA SER A 317 4.99 8.74 -12.70
C SER A 317 6.24 8.04 -12.16
N LEU A 318 6.12 7.34 -11.04
CA LEU A 318 7.24 6.61 -10.46
C LEU A 318 7.47 5.25 -11.13
N LEU A 319 6.41 4.58 -11.58
CA LEU A 319 6.48 3.17 -12.00
C LEU A 319 6.36 2.95 -13.51
N VAL A 320 5.61 3.79 -14.23
CA VAL A 320 5.17 3.44 -15.58
C VAL A 320 5.49 4.54 -16.61
N SER A 321 5.24 5.81 -16.30
CA SER A 321 5.30 6.91 -17.29
C SER A 321 6.68 7.57 -17.45
N GLY A 322 7.74 6.91 -16.96
CA GLY A 322 9.10 7.44 -17.11
C GLY A 322 9.34 8.77 -16.38
N GLY A 323 8.67 8.97 -15.26
CA GLY A 323 8.87 10.15 -14.41
C GLY A 323 7.96 11.34 -14.73
N GLN A 324 6.98 11.19 -15.64
CA GLN A 324 6.05 12.29 -15.98
C GLN A 324 4.67 12.09 -15.34
N ARG A 325 4.06 13.16 -14.85
CA ARG A 325 2.68 13.20 -14.36
C ARG A 325 1.71 12.97 -15.51
N THR A 326 0.86 11.97 -15.40
CA THR A 326 -0.10 11.60 -16.44
C THR A 326 -1.44 12.32 -16.33
N ALA A 327 -1.65 13.05 -15.23
CA ALA A 327 -2.86 13.83 -14.97
C ALA A 327 -2.55 15.02 -14.06
N THR A 328 -3.45 15.98 -14.04
CA THR A 328 -3.48 17.06 -13.04
C THR A 328 -4.31 16.62 -11.85
N ILE A 329 -3.82 16.86 -10.64
CA ILE A 329 -4.53 16.57 -9.38
C ILE A 329 -4.83 17.86 -8.65
N THR A 330 -6.12 18.04 -8.32
CA THR A 330 -6.61 19.22 -7.58
C THR A 330 -7.47 18.80 -6.40
N THR A 331 -7.24 19.37 -5.23
CA THR A 331 -8.07 19.12 -4.03
C THR A 331 -9.47 19.71 -4.21
N GLN A 332 -10.53 18.99 -3.84
CA GLN A 332 -11.90 19.51 -3.79
C GLN A 332 -12.23 20.21 -2.47
N GLN A 333 -11.60 19.77 -1.40
CA GLN A 333 -11.78 20.26 -0.04
C GLN A 333 -10.44 20.23 0.69
N ASN A 334 -10.38 20.80 1.89
CA ASN A 334 -9.19 20.66 2.73
C ASN A 334 -8.84 19.19 2.89
N SER A 335 -7.63 18.84 2.54
CA SER A 335 -7.17 17.46 2.45
C SER A 335 -5.89 17.25 3.24
N ILE A 336 -5.73 16.05 3.78
CA ILE A 336 -4.50 15.57 4.41
C ILE A 336 -3.95 14.43 3.58
N LEU A 337 -2.68 14.51 3.24
CA LEU A 337 -1.98 13.60 2.36
C LEU A 337 -0.72 13.07 3.05
N LEU A 338 -0.37 11.83 2.79
CA LEU A 338 0.97 11.31 3.03
C LEU A 338 1.76 11.40 1.73
N GLU A 339 2.77 12.25 1.70
CA GLU A 339 3.71 12.36 0.59
C GLU A 339 4.85 11.36 0.79
N ILE A 340 5.12 10.56 -0.24
CA ILE A 340 6.16 9.54 -0.24
C ILE A 340 7.10 9.84 -1.41
N HIS A 341 8.38 10.01 -1.11
CA HIS A 341 9.40 10.21 -2.12
C HIS A 341 9.73 8.91 -2.87
N GLN A 342 10.09 9.04 -4.13
CA GLN A 342 10.47 7.96 -5.02
C GLN A 342 11.47 6.99 -4.38
N ASN A 343 12.54 7.49 -3.77
CA ASN A 343 13.56 6.63 -3.15
C ASN A 343 12.99 5.77 -2.01
N ASP A 344 12.12 6.33 -1.19
CA ASP A 344 11.49 5.60 -0.09
C ASP A 344 10.46 4.60 -0.61
N PHE A 345 9.70 4.98 -1.64
CA PHE A 345 8.75 4.10 -2.31
C PHE A 345 9.45 2.88 -2.92
N TYR A 346 10.53 3.11 -3.69
CA TYR A 346 11.31 2.02 -4.28
C TYR A 346 12.03 1.16 -3.23
N ARG A 347 12.52 1.77 -2.13
CA ARG A 347 13.11 1.02 -1.01
C ARG A 347 12.11 0.03 -0.42
N VAL A 348 10.87 0.42 -0.26
CA VAL A 348 9.81 -0.46 0.24
C VAL A 348 9.47 -1.55 -0.79
N LEU A 349 9.33 -1.19 -2.06
CA LEU A 349 9.03 -2.14 -3.12
C LEU A 349 10.17 -3.16 -3.31
N SER A 350 11.43 -2.74 -3.18
CA SER A 350 12.58 -3.65 -3.31
C SER A 350 12.65 -4.73 -2.23
N GLN A 351 11.88 -4.60 -1.15
CA GLN A 351 11.79 -5.60 -0.08
C GLN A 351 10.84 -6.77 -0.40
N ASN A 352 10.05 -6.67 -1.47
CA ASN A 352 9.14 -7.72 -1.94
C ASN A 352 8.90 -7.56 -3.45
N ILE A 353 9.74 -8.20 -4.24
CA ILE A 353 9.72 -8.07 -5.71
C ILE A 353 8.42 -8.57 -6.35
N PHE A 354 7.79 -9.59 -5.76
CA PHE A 354 6.52 -10.11 -6.24
C PHE A 354 5.41 -9.06 -6.11
N LEU A 355 5.29 -8.47 -4.92
CA LEU A 355 4.33 -7.41 -4.66
C LEU A 355 4.64 -6.14 -5.47
N ALA A 356 5.92 -5.80 -5.64
CA ALA A 356 6.35 -4.67 -6.46
C ALA A 356 5.91 -4.81 -7.92
N LYS A 357 6.05 -6.01 -8.50
CA LYS A 357 5.54 -6.33 -9.84
C LYS A 357 4.02 -6.14 -9.93
N ASP A 358 3.27 -6.57 -8.92
CA ASP A 358 1.82 -6.44 -8.91
C ASP A 358 1.38 -4.98 -8.77
N ILE A 359 2.05 -4.20 -7.92
CA ILE A 359 1.82 -2.76 -7.80
C ILE A 359 2.11 -2.03 -9.12
N GLU A 360 3.22 -2.37 -9.81
CA GLU A 360 3.53 -1.81 -11.13
C GLU A 360 2.45 -2.17 -12.15
N SER A 361 1.94 -3.40 -12.14
CA SER A 361 0.86 -3.84 -13.02
C SER A 361 -0.45 -3.09 -12.77
N LEU A 362 -0.80 -2.83 -11.50
CA LEU A 362 -1.95 -1.99 -11.14
C LEU A 362 -1.81 -0.56 -11.65
N ALA A 363 -0.61 0.02 -11.51
CA ALA A 363 -0.33 1.36 -12.02
C ALA A 363 -0.48 1.44 -13.55
N ALA A 364 -0.01 0.40 -14.26
CA ALA A 364 -0.16 0.29 -15.71
C ALA A 364 -1.64 0.19 -16.14
N GLN A 365 -2.43 -0.66 -15.47
CA GLN A 365 -3.87 -0.77 -15.72
C GLN A 365 -4.62 0.55 -15.45
N ARG A 366 -4.23 1.26 -14.39
CA ARG A 366 -4.81 2.57 -14.08
C ARG A 366 -4.50 3.59 -15.18
N LEU A 367 -3.27 3.63 -15.68
CA LEU A 367 -2.88 4.51 -16.78
C LEU A 367 -3.74 4.26 -18.02
N GLU A 368 -3.96 2.99 -18.38
CA GLU A 368 -4.82 2.62 -19.52
C GLU A 368 -6.28 3.04 -19.30
N ASN A 369 -6.82 2.77 -18.12
CA ASN A 369 -8.19 3.13 -17.77
C ASN A 369 -8.41 4.65 -17.80
N ASP A 370 -7.46 5.44 -17.29
CA ASP A 370 -7.53 6.90 -17.29
C ASP A 370 -7.45 7.46 -18.71
N ALA A 371 -6.59 6.90 -19.57
CA ALA A 371 -6.51 7.25 -20.99
C ALA A 371 -7.83 6.96 -21.73
N ASN A 372 -8.54 5.88 -21.38
CA ASN A 372 -9.84 5.55 -21.98
C ASN A 372 -10.96 6.48 -21.50
N ARG A 373 -10.93 6.94 -20.26
CA ARG A 373 -11.90 7.93 -19.72
C ARG A 373 -11.69 9.34 -20.27
N ALA A 374 -10.47 9.67 -20.70
CA ALA A 374 -10.12 10.97 -21.27
C ALA A 374 -10.50 11.13 -22.75
N LYS A 375 -10.84 10.03 -23.45
CA LYS A 375 -11.41 10.03 -24.80
C LYS A 375 -12.88 10.44 -24.78
#